data_6382913763985ba2a8b94f2432212969
#
_entry.id   6382913763985ba2a8b94f2432212969
#
_cell.length_a   1.000
_cell.length_b   1.000
_cell.length_c   1.000
_cell.angle_alpha   90.00
_cell.angle_beta   90.00
_cell.angle_gamma   90.00
#
_symmetry.space_group_name_H-M   'P 1'
#
loop_
_entity.id
_entity.type
_entity.pdbx_description
1 polymer ?
#
loop_
_entity_poly.entity_id
_entity_poly.type
_entity_poly.pdbx_seq_one_letter_code
_entity_poly.pdbx_strand_id
1 'polypeptide(L)'
;CSAPCVGRVSAAEHREIVLGLTDFMDGDTSKVINQRKKEMMAAAAEENFERAARLRDQVQALEAASERNVVVFEQNLDADIFGLEYDELEASVQVFFVRGGRIRGQRGWVSEEIGGLSAAEIVGELMLQVYGDPEYDEIPSVRADSTSIDDRKHTPVGAIPAEIWVPSLPDDQSGIEEWLRSRRGDRPVRLKVPQRGNKAKLAETVHENAVQALQRHKLARAADITVRSQALEELREGLGLERAPLRIECYDISHTQGQHQVASMVVFEDGLSKKADYRHSS
;
A
#
# COMPACT_ATOMS: atom_id res chain seq x y z
N CYS A 1 4.92 -11.19 32.05
CA CYS A 1 6.16 -10.40 32.19
C CYS A 1 7.22 -11.25 32.87
N SER A 2 8.44 -11.33 32.32
CA SER A 2 9.61 -12.05 32.90
C SER A 2 10.25 -11.31 34.09
N ALA A 3 9.75 -10.11 34.39
CA ALA A 3 10.11 -9.28 35.55
C ALA A 3 11.63 -8.99 35.68
N PRO A 4 12.31 -8.47 34.64
CA PRO A 4 13.74 -8.13 34.71
C PRO A 4 14.02 -6.98 35.68
N CYS A 5 13.05 -6.12 35.95
CA CYS A 5 13.17 -4.99 36.87
C CYS A 5 13.35 -5.40 38.34
N VAL A 6 12.98 -6.63 38.71
CA VAL A 6 13.15 -7.19 40.06
C VAL A 6 14.13 -8.37 40.06
N GLY A 7 14.92 -8.55 39.02
CA GLY A 7 15.99 -9.54 38.95
C GLY A 7 15.53 -11.00 38.83
N ARG A 8 14.28 -11.27 38.41
CA ARG A 8 13.78 -12.64 38.19
C ARG A 8 14.42 -13.34 37.00
N VAL A 9 14.93 -12.59 36.06
CA VAL A 9 15.70 -13.06 34.91
C VAL A 9 16.98 -12.25 34.79
N SER A 10 18.06 -12.89 34.37
CA SER A 10 19.33 -12.22 34.09
C SER A 10 19.22 -11.37 32.81
N ALA A 11 20.18 -10.46 32.63
CA ALA A 11 20.25 -9.65 31.40
C ALA A 11 20.41 -10.53 30.14
N ALA A 12 21.13 -11.67 30.25
CA ALA A 12 21.30 -12.61 29.15
C ALA A 12 19.97 -13.30 28.78
N GLU A 13 19.25 -13.84 29.77
CA GLU A 13 17.95 -14.48 29.57
C GLU A 13 16.91 -13.50 29.03
N HIS A 14 16.91 -12.25 29.51
CA HIS A 14 16.02 -11.21 28.97
C HIS A 14 16.35 -10.90 27.51
N ARG A 15 17.64 -10.85 27.15
CA ARG A 15 18.09 -10.64 25.78
C ARG A 15 17.63 -11.76 24.85
N GLU A 16 17.69 -13.01 25.29
CA GLU A 16 17.16 -14.17 24.54
C GLU A 16 15.66 -14.06 24.30
N ILE A 17 14.89 -13.62 25.31
CA ILE A 17 13.45 -13.38 25.15
C ILE A 17 13.18 -12.28 24.10
N VAL A 18 13.96 -11.18 24.14
CA VAL A 18 13.84 -10.09 23.17
C VAL A 18 14.21 -10.55 21.77
N LEU A 19 15.32 -11.30 21.62
CA LEU A 19 15.71 -11.86 20.32
C LEU A 19 14.65 -12.81 19.76
N GLY A 20 14.07 -13.68 20.60
CA GLY A 20 12.98 -14.55 20.19
C GLY A 20 11.73 -13.81 19.76
N LEU A 21 11.43 -12.65 20.38
CA LEU A 21 10.34 -11.76 19.95
C LEU A 21 10.69 -11.07 18.63
N THR A 22 11.93 -10.61 18.47
CA THR A 22 12.40 -10.00 17.21
C THR A 22 12.31 -11.01 16.08
N ASP A 23 12.83 -12.24 16.26
CA ASP A 23 12.73 -13.32 15.27
C ASP A 23 11.26 -13.63 14.90
N PHE A 24 10.37 -13.61 15.89
CA PHE A 24 8.92 -13.77 15.64
C PHE A 24 8.34 -12.61 14.84
N MET A 25 8.67 -11.37 15.17
CA MET A 25 8.21 -10.17 14.47
C MET A 25 8.81 -10.06 13.07
N ASP A 26 10.06 -10.48 12.89
CA ASP A 26 10.73 -10.57 11.59
C ASP A 26 10.23 -11.76 10.76
N GLY A 27 9.40 -12.62 11.39
CA GLY A 27 8.59 -13.65 10.80
C GLY A 27 9.21 -15.01 10.69
N ASP A 28 10.18 -15.32 11.43
CA ASP A 28 10.65 -16.69 11.64
C ASP A 28 9.72 -17.44 12.62
N THR A 29 8.39 -17.21 12.42
CA THR A 29 7.33 -17.81 13.26
C THR A 29 7.45 -19.32 13.30
N SER A 30 7.82 -19.95 12.18
CA SER A 30 8.04 -21.40 12.09
C SER A 30 9.12 -21.90 13.02
N LYS A 31 10.21 -21.15 13.15
CA LYS A 31 11.35 -21.51 14.03
C LYS A 31 10.96 -21.43 15.50
N VAL A 32 10.26 -20.35 15.87
CA VAL A 32 9.77 -20.17 17.25
C VAL A 32 8.73 -21.24 17.60
N ILE A 33 7.77 -21.52 16.71
CA ILE A 33 6.76 -22.57 16.91
C ILE A 33 7.43 -23.95 17.04
N ASN A 34 8.37 -24.28 16.16
CA ASN A 34 9.08 -25.56 16.20
C ASN A 34 9.92 -25.71 17.48
N GLN A 35 10.55 -24.64 17.95
CA GLN A 35 11.28 -24.65 19.22
C GLN A 35 10.34 -24.93 20.41
N ARG A 36 9.17 -24.23 20.45
CA ARG A 36 8.16 -24.46 21.50
C ARG A 36 7.56 -25.86 21.45
N LYS A 37 7.37 -26.41 20.26
CA LYS A 37 6.94 -27.82 20.10
C LYS A 37 7.96 -28.79 20.64
N LYS A 38 9.28 -28.58 20.43
CA LYS A 38 10.33 -29.40 21.01
C LYS A 38 10.35 -29.33 22.53
N GLU A 39 10.23 -28.11 23.10
CA GLU A 39 10.15 -27.91 24.56
C GLU A 39 8.91 -28.57 25.16
N MET A 40 7.79 -28.55 24.50
CA MET A 40 6.55 -29.23 24.89
C MET A 40 6.74 -30.75 24.95
N MET A 41 7.34 -31.31 23.90
CA MET A 41 7.65 -32.75 23.85
C MET A 41 8.64 -33.17 24.95
N ALA A 42 9.67 -32.38 25.20
CA ALA A 42 10.62 -32.63 26.28
C ALA A 42 9.93 -32.62 27.66
N ALA A 43 9.09 -31.60 27.92
CA ALA A 43 8.36 -31.53 29.18
C ALA A 43 7.39 -32.72 29.36
N ALA A 44 6.76 -33.20 28.29
CA ALA A 44 5.92 -34.39 28.32
C ALA A 44 6.71 -35.67 28.59
N ALA A 45 7.93 -35.79 28.04
CA ALA A 45 8.83 -36.93 28.31
C ALA A 45 9.36 -36.95 29.76
N GLU A 46 9.45 -35.76 30.36
CA GLU A 46 9.81 -35.59 31.78
C GLU A 46 8.58 -35.74 32.72
N GLU A 47 7.43 -36.17 32.19
CA GLU A 47 6.13 -36.28 32.91
C GLU A 47 5.65 -34.97 33.54
N ASN A 48 6.20 -33.80 33.10
CA ASN A 48 5.78 -32.48 33.55
C ASN A 48 4.60 -31.99 32.72
N PHE A 49 3.42 -32.58 32.95
CA PHE A 49 2.24 -32.36 32.15
C PHE A 49 1.69 -30.94 32.27
N GLU A 50 1.86 -30.25 33.40
CA GLU A 50 1.46 -28.86 33.55
C GLU A 50 2.28 -27.90 32.65
N ARG A 51 3.59 -28.15 32.58
CA ARG A 51 4.47 -27.38 31.69
C ARG A 51 4.18 -27.70 30.23
N ALA A 52 3.97 -28.98 29.92
CA ALA A 52 3.60 -29.39 28.55
C ALA A 52 2.25 -28.76 28.09
N ALA A 53 1.25 -28.71 28.96
CA ALA A 53 -0.02 -28.09 28.67
C ALA A 53 0.11 -26.58 28.42
N ARG A 54 0.90 -25.86 29.23
CA ARG A 54 1.16 -24.43 29.01
C ARG A 54 1.89 -24.17 27.70
N LEU A 55 2.86 -25.00 27.33
CA LEU A 55 3.59 -24.89 26.07
C LEU A 55 2.68 -25.22 24.87
N ARG A 56 1.77 -26.19 24.98
CA ARG A 56 0.75 -26.49 23.97
C ARG A 56 -0.14 -25.27 23.71
N ASP A 57 -0.65 -24.65 24.76
CA ASP A 57 -1.54 -23.48 24.64
C ASP A 57 -0.78 -22.28 24.02
N GLN A 58 0.51 -22.11 24.33
CA GLN A 58 1.38 -21.13 23.67
C GLN A 58 1.58 -21.44 22.18
N VAL A 59 1.81 -22.70 21.80
CA VAL A 59 1.94 -23.11 20.40
C VAL A 59 0.66 -22.82 19.64
N GLN A 60 -0.52 -23.18 20.19
CA GLN A 60 -1.81 -22.91 19.57
C GLN A 60 -2.06 -21.40 19.39
N ALA A 61 -1.71 -20.56 20.39
CA ALA A 61 -1.84 -19.11 20.29
C ALA A 61 -0.90 -18.53 19.21
N LEU A 62 0.34 -19.03 19.11
CA LEU A 62 1.30 -18.62 18.09
C LEU A 62 0.85 -19.04 16.66
N GLU A 63 0.33 -20.25 16.52
CA GLU A 63 -0.25 -20.74 15.26
C GLU A 63 -1.44 -19.89 14.84
N ALA A 64 -2.40 -19.64 15.74
CA ALA A 64 -3.54 -18.79 15.45
C ALA A 64 -3.17 -17.34 15.14
N ALA A 65 -2.14 -16.79 15.78
CA ALA A 65 -1.61 -15.46 15.46
C ALA A 65 -0.91 -15.45 14.09
N SER A 66 -0.21 -16.53 13.75
CA SER A 66 0.45 -16.70 12.45
C SER A 66 -0.56 -16.88 11.30
N GLU A 67 -1.69 -17.55 11.54
CA GLU A 67 -2.76 -17.72 10.54
C GLU A 67 -3.53 -16.43 10.26
N ARG A 68 -3.66 -15.55 11.25
CA ARG A 68 -4.36 -14.26 11.10
C ARG A 68 -3.52 -13.19 10.41
N ASN A 69 -2.21 -13.28 10.51
CA ASN A 69 -1.28 -12.32 9.94
C ASN A 69 -0.46 -13.01 8.85
N VAL A 70 -0.82 -12.74 7.58
CA VAL A 70 0.05 -12.95 6.43
C VAL A 70 -0.11 -14.29 5.73
N VAL A 71 -0.55 -14.21 4.51
CA VAL A 71 -0.24 -15.21 3.49
C VAL A 71 1.29 -15.31 3.42
N VAL A 72 1.86 -16.27 4.16
CA VAL A 72 3.30 -16.57 4.13
C VAL A 72 3.54 -17.38 2.88
N PHE A 73 4.21 -16.79 1.91
CA PHE A 73 4.75 -17.51 0.75
C PHE A 73 6.08 -18.17 1.10
N GLU A 74 6.61 -18.94 0.16
CA GLU A 74 7.98 -19.46 0.27
C GLU A 74 8.91 -18.35 0.74
N GLN A 75 9.75 -18.63 1.73
CA GLN A 75 10.61 -17.65 2.44
C GLN A 75 11.52 -16.82 1.51
N ASN A 76 11.63 -17.17 0.23
CA ASN A 76 12.47 -16.52 -0.76
C ASN A 76 11.68 -15.74 -1.83
N LEU A 77 10.37 -15.52 -1.65
CA LEU A 77 9.59 -14.79 -2.65
C LEU A 77 9.74 -13.28 -2.46
N ASP A 78 10.35 -12.64 -3.46
CA ASP A 78 10.35 -11.20 -3.64
C ASP A 78 9.55 -10.86 -4.90
N ALA A 79 8.41 -10.20 -4.76
CA ALA A 79 7.55 -9.81 -5.88
C ALA A 79 6.78 -8.53 -5.57
N ASP A 80 6.49 -7.75 -6.60
CA ASP A 80 5.48 -6.69 -6.56
C ASP A 80 4.22 -7.20 -7.26
N ILE A 81 3.07 -7.06 -6.61
CA ILE A 81 1.83 -7.65 -7.08
C ILE A 81 0.83 -6.54 -7.34
N PHE A 82 0.46 -6.41 -8.60
CA PHE A 82 -0.48 -5.41 -9.07
C PHE A 82 -1.88 -5.98 -9.20
N GLY A 83 -2.86 -5.30 -8.61
CA GLY A 83 -4.28 -5.46 -8.86
C GLY A 83 -4.80 -4.25 -9.63
N LEU A 84 -5.65 -4.47 -10.59
CA LEU A 84 -6.25 -3.47 -11.45
C LEU A 84 -7.73 -3.74 -11.57
N GLU A 85 -8.54 -2.71 -11.37
CA GLU A 85 -9.95 -2.65 -11.74
C GLU A 85 -10.19 -1.36 -12.49
N TYR A 86 -10.93 -1.41 -13.60
CA TYR A 86 -11.12 -0.23 -14.44
C TYR A 86 -12.47 -0.28 -15.18
N ASP A 87 -12.94 0.87 -15.60
CA ASP A 87 -14.04 1.04 -16.54
C ASP A 87 -13.61 1.98 -17.69
N GLU A 88 -14.56 2.57 -18.40
CA GLU A 88 -14.28 3.47 -19.53
C GLU A 88 -13.61 4.80 -19.14
N LEU A 89 -13.70 5.21 -17.87
CA LEU A 89 -13.28 6.53 -17.39
C LEU A 89 -12.16 6.45 -16.36
N GLU A 90 -12.18 5.45 -15.49
CA GLU A 90 -11.38 5.41 -14.28
C GLU A 90 -10.73 4.04 -14.09
N ALA A 91 -9.51 4.03 -13.55
CA ALA A 91 -8.83 2.81 -13.12
C ALA A 91 -8.33 2.93 -11.70
N SER A 92 -8.55 1.90 -10.89
CA SER A 92 -7.97 1.74 -9.57
C SER A 92 -6.85 0.72 -9.62
N VAL A 93 -5.70 1.12 -9.11
CA VAL A 93 -4.51 0.28 -9.00
C VAL A 93 -4.20 0.05 -7.53
N GLN A 94 -3.88 -1.19 -7.20
CA GLN A 94 -3.34 -1.58 -5.90
C GLN A 94 -2.04 -2.35 -6.11
N VAL A 95 -1.05 -2.07 -5.28
CA VAL A 95 0.24 -2.76 -5.32
C VAL A 95 0.58 -3.28 -3.94
N PHE A 96 0.93 -4.57 -3.86
CA PHE A 96 1.50 -5.16 -2.66
C PHE A 96 2.98 -5.48 -2.91
N PHE A 97 3.82 -4.98 -2.03
CA PHE A 97 5.26 -5.23 -2.04
C PHE A 97 5.57 -6.43 -1.16
N VAL A 98 5.91 -7.56 -1.78
CA VAL A 98 6.27 -8.81 -1.07
C VAL A 98 7.78 -8.96 -1.06
N ARG A 99 8.35 -9.09 0.13
CA ARG A 99 9.79 -9.32 0.34
C ARG A 99 9.98 -10.42 1.38
N GLY A 100 10.79 -11.41 1.04
CA GLY A 100 10.99 -12.58 1.90
C GLY A 100 9.69 -13.35 2.18
N GLY A 101 8.81 -13.45 1.20
CA GLY A 101 7.51 -14.12 1.33
C GLY A 101 6.45 -13.37 2.14
N ARG A 102 6.67 -12.08 2.46
CA ARG A 102 5.77 -11.26 3.29
C ARG A 102 5.40 -9.96 2.63
N ILE A 103 4.18 -9.50 2.88
CA ILE A 103 3.76 -8.16 2.47
C ILE A 103 4.45 -7.15 3.39
N ARG A 104 5.36 -6.36 2.82
CA ARG A 104 6.13 -5.31 3.52
C ARG A 104 5.55 -3.92 3.34
N GLY A 105 4.67 -3.75 2.34
CA GLY A 105 4.00 -2.49 2.09
C GLY A 105 2.89 -2.64 1.07
N GLN A 106 2.06 -1.62 1.00
CA GLN A 106 1.02 -1.51 -0.02
C GLN A 106 0.89 -0.06 -0.46
N ARG A 107 0.52 0.13 -1.72
CA ARG A 107 0.20 1.43 -2.31
C ARG A 107 -1.02 1.29 -3.20
N GLY A 108 -1.85 2.32 -3.26
CA GLY A 108 -3.01 2.33 -4.15
C GLY A 108 -3.38 3.74 -4.55
N TRP A 109 -3.90 3.88 -5.76
CA TRP A 109 -4.41 5.14 -6.30
C TRP A 109 -5.50 4.88 -7.32
N VAL A 110 -6.24 5.92 -7.69
CA VAL A 110 -7.21 5.91 -8.77
C VAL A 110 -6.75 6.92 -9.82
N SER A 111 -6.77 6.51 -11.10
CA SER A 111 -6.55 7.36 -12.26
C SER A 111 -7.90 7.67 -12.90
N GLU A 112 -8.17 8.95 -13.21
CA GLU A 112 -9.44 9.41 -13.75
C GLU A 112 -9.43 9.59 -15.30
N GLU A 113 -8.30 9.39 -15.95
CA GLU A 113 -8.16 9.62 -17.40
C GLU A 113 -7.47 8.43 -18.07
N ILE A 114 -8.18 7.30 -18.18
CA ILE A 114 -7.64 6.11 -18.85
C ILE A 114 -8.04 6.01 -20.34
N GLY A 115 -8.94 6.88 -20.80
CA GLY A 115 -9.22 7.08 -22.24
C GLY A 115 -9.63 5.84 -23.04
N GLY A 116 -10.22 4.82 -22.40
CA GLY A 116 -10.63 3.58 -23.07
C GLY A 116 -9.49 2.61 -23.36
N LEU A 117 -8.37 2.72 -22.62
CA LEU A 117 -7.24 1.81 -22.74
C LEU A 117 -7.63 0.38 -22.31
N SER A 118 -7.03 -0.60 -22.97
CA SER A 118 -7.10 -2.01 -22.56
C SER A 118 -6.30 -2.28 -21.29
N ALA A 119 -6.56 -3.40 -20.62
CA ALA A 119 -5.77 -3.82 -19.46
C ALA A 119 -4.26 -3.93 -19.76
N ALA A 120 -3.89 -4.36 -20.97
CA ALA A 120 -2.49 -4.49 -21.39
C ALA A 120 -1.81 -3.13 -21.52
N GLU A 121 -2.49 -2.15 -22.11
CA GLU A 121 -1.99 -0.77 -22.25
C GLU A 121 -1.87 -0.09 -20.89
N ILE A 122 -2.90 -0.21 -20.02
CA ILE A 122 -2.86 0.33 -18.66
C ILE A 122 -1.67 -0.26 -17.87
N VAL A 123 -1.45 -1.58 -17.94
CA VAL A 123 -0.32 -2.21 -17.25
C VAL A 123 1.01 -1.71 -17.81
N GLY A 124 1.12 -1.50 -19.13
CA GLY A 124 2.32 -0.91 -19.75
C GLY A 124 2.65 0.47 -19.18
N GLU A 125 1.68 1.37 -19.14
CA GLU A 125 1.82 2.71 -18.57
C GLU A 125 2.14 2.66 -17.06
N LEU A 126 1.47 1.77 -16.32
CA LEU A 126 1.74 1.58 -14.90
C LEU A 126 3.19 1.19 -14.62
N MET A 127 3.78 0.28 -15.40
CA MET A 127 5.18 -0.11 -15.22
C MET A 127 6.10 1.09 -15.39
N LEU A 128 5.87 1.92 -16.40
CA LEU A 128 6.64 3.13 -16.64
C LEU A 128 6.45 4.18 -15.54
N GLN A 129 5.23 4.38 -15.08
CA GLN A 129 4.92 5.33 -14.03
C GLN A 129 5.50 4.91 -12.68
N VAL A 130 5.23 3.68 -12.23
CA VAL A 130 5.64 3.20 -10.91
C VAL A 130 7.15 3.10 -10.80
N TYR A 131 7.78 2.45 -11.75
CA TYR A 131 9.22 2.22 -11.71
C TYR A 131 10.04 3.34 -12.36
N GLY A 132 9.40 4.29 -13.06
CA GLY A 132 10.03 5.50 -13.59
C GLY A 132 10.13 6.62 -12.56
N ASP A 133 9.30 6.59 -11.52
CA ASP A 133 9.26 7.61 -10.48
C ASP A 133 10.48 7.51 -9.56
N PRO A 134 11.25 8.61 -9.35
CA PRO A 134 12.34 8.64 -8.38
C PRO A 134 11.88 8.32 -6.94
N GLU A 135 10.65 8.66 -6.58
CA GLU A 135 10.08 8.36 -5.26
C GLU A 135 9.89 6.84 -5.02
N TYR A 136 9.87 6.02 -6.08
CA TYR A 136 9.79 4.57 -5.91
C TYR A 136 11.00 4.03 -5.15
N ASP A 137 12.19 4.56 -5.41
CA ASP A 137 13.43 4.17 -4.74
C ASP A 137 13.46 4.64 -3.27
N GLU A 138 12.64 5.63 -2.91
CA GLU A 138 12.51 6.20 -1.56
C GLU A 138 11.38 5.58 -0.72
N ILE A 139 10.62 4.58 -1.23
CA ILE A 139 9.59 3.91 -0.42
C ILE A 139 10.27 3.36 0.83
N PRO A 140 9.98 3.91 2.04
CA PRO A 140 10.67 3.47 3.23
C PRO A 140 10.37 1.99 3.46
N SER A 141 11.40 1.17 3.48
CA SER A 141 11.29 -0.12 4.15
C SER A 141 10.86 0.19 5.57
N VAL A 142 9.74 -0.36 6.02
CA VAL A 142 9.28 -0.20 7.39
C VAL A 142 10.44 -0.57 8.31
N ARG A 143 11.15 0.47 8.79
CA ARG A 143 12.35 0.47 9.65
C ARG A 143 13.57 -0.31 9.13
N ALA A 144 14.47 0.44 8.52
CA ALA A 144 15.88 0.05 8.32
C ALA A 144 16.69 0.03 9.63
N ASP A 145 16.11 -0.43 10.74
CA ASP A 145 16.78 -0.47 12.04
C ASP A 145 16.98 -1.91 12.56
N SER A 146 16.85 -2.89 11.65
CA SER A 146 17.20 -4.26 11.96
C SER A 146 18.63 -4.55 11.49
N THR A 147 19.55 -4.60 12.46
CA THR A 147 20.90 -5.14 12.33
C THR A 147 20.89 -6.66 12.16
N SER A 148 19.81 -7.29 11.68
CA SER A 148 19.75 -8.71 11.46
C SER A 148 20.52 -9.08 10.19
N ILE A 149 21.42 -10.06 10.32
CA ILE A 149 22.30 -10.56 9.24
C ILE A 149 21.47 -11.16 8.06
N ASP A 150 20.20 -11.47 8.29
CA ASP A 150 19.30 -12.10 7.31
C ASP A 150 18.63 -11.08 6.37
N ASP A 151 18.53 -9.81 6.76
CA ASP A 151 17.95 -8.73 5.90
C ASP A 151 18.78 -8.45 4.64
N ARG A 152 20.06 -8.85 4.61
CA ARG A 152 20.92 -8.69 3.42
C ARG A 152 20.56 -9.62 2.26
N LYS A 153 19.67 -10.59 2.49
CA LYS A 153 19.23 -11.54 1.45
C LYS A 153 17.96 -11.10 0.72
N HIS A 154 17.24 -10.11 1.25
CA HIS A 154 15.97 -9.68 0.68
C HIS A 154 16.11 -8.33 -0.04
N THR A 155 15.37 -8.19 -1.13
CA THR A 155 15.27 -6.94 -1.89
C THR A 155 14.62 -5.86 -1.01
N PRO A 156 15.17 -4.65 -0.86
CA PRO A 156 14.50 -3.53 -0.21
C PRO A 156 13.12 -3.26 -0.85
N VAL A 157 12.17 -2.69 -0.09
CA VAL A 157 10.80 -2.45 -0.59
C VAL A 157 10.82 -1.59 -1.86
N GLY A 158 11.65 -0.54 -1.91
CA GLY A 158 11.80 0.33 -3.06
C GLY A 158 12.67 -0.22 -4.20
N ALA A 159 13.34 -1.37 -4.05
CA ALA A 159 14.13 -1.95 -5.12
C ALA A 159 13.28 -2.87 -6.01
N ILE A 160 13.50 -2.81 -7.32
CA ILE A 160 12.79 -3.64 -8.31
C ILE A 160 13.03 -5.13 -8.02
N PRO A 161 11.98 -5.95 -7.79
CA PRO A 161 12.12 -7.38 -7.51
C PRO A 161 12.43 -8.19 -8.77
N ALA A 162 12.67 -9.50 -8.61
CA ALA A 162 12.90 -10.41 -9.73
C ALA A 162 11.60 -10.77 -10.47
N GLU A 163 10.49 -10.76 -9.77
CA GLU A 163 9.17 -11.05 -10.33
C GLU A 163 8.21 -9.89 -10.05
N ILE A 164 7.46 -9.52 -11.07
CA ILE A 164 6.34 -8.57 -10.96
C ILE A 164 5.11 -9.30 -11.46
N TRP A 165 4.07 -9.38 -10.63
CA TRP A 165 2.84 -10.03 -10.99
C TRP A 165 1.81 -8.97 -11.39
N VAL A 166 1.26 -9.14 -12.58
CA VAL A 166 0.33 -8.21 -13.21
C VAL A 166 -0.98 -8.93 -13.58
N PRO A 167 -2.10 -8.22 -13.65
CA PRO A 167 -3.40 -8.81 -14.05
C PRO A 167 -3.43 -9.17 -15.55
N SER A 168 -2.69 -8.44 -16.39
CA SER A 168 -2.52 -8.69 -17.82
C SER A 168 -1.08 -8.38 -18.21
N LEU A 169 -0.54 -9.10 -19.19
CA LEU A 169 0.78 -8.77 -19.75
C LEU A 169 0.63 -7.55 -20.66
N PRO A 170 1.57 -6.59 -20.62
CA PRO A 170 1.58 -5.47 -21.54
C PRO A 170 1.94 -5.93 -22.96
N ASP A 171 1.52 -5.16 -23.98
CA ASP A 171 1.77 -5.49 -25.39
C ASP A 171 3.27 -5.58 -25.70
N ASP A 172 4.08 -4.67 -25.17
CA ASP A 172 5.55 -4.72 -25.24
C ASP A 172 6.16 -5.28 -23.95
N GLN A 173 5.80 -6.51 -23.59
CA GLN A 173 6.36 -7.18 -22.42
C GLN A 173 7.89 -7.21 -22.46
N SER A 174 8.47 -7.49 -23.62
CA SER A 174 9.91 -7.65 -23.78
C SER A 174 10.68 -6.35 -23.56
N GLY A 175 10.18 -5.24 -24.10
CA GLY A 175 10.78 -3.92 -23.92
C GLY A 175 10.72 -3.45 -22.47
N ILE A 176 9.57 -3.68 -21.81
CA ILE A 176 9.39 -3.34 -20.40
C ILE A 176 10.30 -4.19 -19.49
N GLU A 177 10.40 -5.51 -19.72
CA GLU A 177 11.31 -6.37 -18.94
C GLU A 177 12.78 -5.97 -19.12
N GLU A 178 13.20 -5.59 -20.35
CA GLU A 178 14.55 -5.10 -20.63
C GLU A 178 14.83 -3.74 -19.97
N TRP A 179 13.87 -2.83 -20.01
CA TRP A 179 13.98 -1.53 -19.33
C TRP A 179 14.06 -1.71 -17.81
N LEU A 180 13.21 -2.55 -17.22
CA LEU A 180 13.24 -2.87 -15.79
C LEU A 180 14.56 -3.55 -15.40
N ARG A 181 15.09 -4.41 -16.26
CA ARG A 181 16.39 -5.05 -16.06
C ARG A 181 17.51 -4.01 -15.99
N SER A 182 17.52 -3.03 -16.90
CA SER A 182 18.52 -1.96 -16.88
C SER A 182 18.50 -1.15 -15.58
N ARG A 183 17.29 -0.84 -15.09
CA ARG A 183 17.12 -0.14 -13.80
C ARG A 183 17.47 -1.00 -12.58
N ARG A 184 17.37 -2.31 -12.70
CA ARG A 184 17.74 -3.27 -11.64
C ARG A 184 19.24 -3.60 -11.60
N GLY A 185 20.06 -2.91 -12.36
CA GLY A 185 21.51 -3.18 -12.47
C GLY A 185 21.80 -4.49 -13.21
N ASP A 186 21.21 -4.64 -14.38
CA ASP A 186 21.33 -5.77 -15.31
C ASP A 186 20.87 -7.14 -14.76
N ARG A 187 20.14 -7.14 -13.67
CA ARG A 187 19.53 -8.35 -13.11
C ARG A 187 18.17 -8.61 -13.74
N PRO A 188 17.84 -9.87 -14.12
CA PRO A 188 16.60 -10.18 -14.82
C PRO A 188 15.35 -9.82 -13.98
N VAL A 189 14.36 -9.28 -14.67
CA VAL A 189 13.00 -9.03 -14.16
C VAL A 189 12.02 -9.78 -15.05
N ARG A 190 10.99 -10.37 -14.46
CA ARG A 190 9.94 -11.09 -15.18
C ARG A 190 8.56 -10.59 -14.81
N LEU A 191 7.79 -10.22 -15.81
CA LEU A 191 6.35 -9.96 -15.67
C LEU A 191 5.60 -11.29 -15.78
N LYS A 192 4.67 -11.56 -14.86
CA LYS A 192 3.91 -12.80 -14.80
C LYS A 192 2.44 -12.54 -14.46
N VAL A 193 1.55 -13.31 -15.06
CA VAL A 193 0.14 -13.40 -14.65
C VAL A 193 -0.03 -14.69 -13.85
N PRO A 194 -0.24 -14.65 -12.53
CA PRO A 194 -0.43 -15.82 -11.71
C PRO A 194 -1.77 -16.51 -12.03
N GLN A 195 -1.74 -17.76 -12.43
CA GLN A 195 -2.95 -18.50 -12.84
C GLN A 195 -3.40 -19.59 -11.85
N ARG A 196 -2.54 -20.04 -10.94
CA ARG A 196 -2.81 -21.19 -10.06
C ARG A 196 -2.15 -21.04 -8.68
N GLY A 197 -2.73 -21.75 -7.70
CA GLY A 197 -2.17 -21.89 -6.35
C GLY A 197 -2.22 -20.60 -5.51
N ASN A 198 -1.35 -20.52 -4.52
CA ASN A 198 -1.31 -19.39 -3.57
C ASN A 198 -0.97 -18.05 -4.24
N LYS A 199 -0.20 -18.08 -5.33
CA LYS A 199 0.14 -16.87 -6.10
C LYS A 199 -1.10 -16.26 -6.75
N ALA A 200 -1.97 -17.08 -7.34
CA ALA A 200 -3.22 -16.60 -7.93
C ALA A 200 -4.19 -16.07 -6.85
N LYS A 201 -4.29 -16.74 -5.70
CA LYS A 201 -5.13 -16.26 -4.59
C LYS A 201 -4.69 -14.90 -4.06
N LEU A 202 -3.37 -14.64 -3.99
CA LEU A 202 -2.88 -13.34 -3.57
C LEU A 202 -3.14 -12.27 -4.63
N ALA A 203 -2.91 -12.57 -5.90
CA ALA A 203 -3.24 -11.65 -6.99
C ALA A 203 -4.74 -11.31 -6.99
N GLU A 204 -5.60 -12.28 -6.72
CA GLU A 204 -7.05 -12.08 -6.52
C GLU A 204 -7.34 -11.13 -5.36
N THR A 205 -6.70 -11.34 -4.20
CA THR A 205 -6.87 -10.42 -3.05
C THR A 205 -6.46 -8.99 -3.39
N VAL A 206 -5.37 -8.79 -4.16
CA VAL A 206 -4.94 -7.46 -4.58
C VAL A 206 -5.93 -6.85 -5.58
N HIS A 207 -6.48 -7.67 -6.50
CA HIS A 207 -7.55 -7.25 -7.41
C HIS A 207 -8.82 -6.85 -6.65
N GLU A 208 -9.29 -7.66 -5.69
CA GLU A 208 -10.44 -7.32 -4.85
C GLU A 208 -10.27 -5.98 -4.13
N ASN A 209 -9.05 -5.69 -3.66
CA ASN A 209 -8.75 -4.38 -3.07
C ASN A 209 -8.86 -3.24 -4.10
N ALA A 210 -8.47 -3.47 -5.35
CA ALA A 210 -8.65 -2.51 -6.44
C ALA A 210 -10.13 -2.26 -6.73
N VAL A 211 -10.94 -3.32 -6.81
CA VAL A 211 -12.40 -3.25 -6.96
C VAL A 211 -13.03 -2.39 -5.86
N GLN A 212 -12.72 -2.69 -4.60
CA GLN A 212 -13.25 -1.95 -3.46
C GLN A 212 -12.78 -0.49 -3.45
N ALA A 213 -11.54 -0.21 -3.86
CA ALA A 213 -11.01 1.14 -3.93
C ALA A 213 -11.73 1.96 -5.01
N LEU A 214 -11.97 1.40 -6.20
CA LEU A 214 -12.72 2.06 -7.27
C LEU A 214 -14.16 2.35 -6.84
N GLN A 215 -14.82 1.37 -6.21
CA GLN A 215 -16.19 1.55 -5.69
C GLN A 215 -16.26 2.68 -4.66
N ARG A 216 -15.32 2.71 -3.68
CA ARG A 216 -15.26 3.80 -2.69
C ARG A 216 -15.03 5.16 -3.34
N HIS A 217 -14.15 5.23 -4.35
CA HIS A 217 -13.87 6.46 -5.09
C HIS A 217 -15.14 6.98 -5.78
N LYS A 218 -15.86 6.12 -6.50
CA LYS A 218 -17.13 6.47 -7.17
C LYS A 218 -18.20 6.94 -6.21
N LEU A 219 -18.35 6.26 -5.06
CA LEU A 219 -19.31 6.66 -4.03
C LEU A 219 -18.95 8.03 -3.42
N ALA A 220 -17.68 8.28 -3.13
CA ALA A 220 -17.22 9.57 -2.63
C ALA A 220 -17.48 10.68 -3.63
N ARG A 221 -17.16 10.46 -4.90
CA ARG A 221 -17.42 11.42 -5.99
C ARG A 221 -18.90 11.71 -6.18
N ALA A 222 -19.75 10.68 -6.15
CA ALA A 222 -21.20 10.86 -6.25
C ALA A 222 -21.75 11.66 -5.04
N ALA A 223 -21.27 11.40 -3.84
CA ALA A 223 -21.61 12.16 -2.65
C ALA A 223 -21.18 13.63 -2.77
N ASP A 224 -19.95 13.88 -3.23
CA ASP A 224 -19.41 15.23 -3.46
C ASP A 224 -20.25 16.03 -4.47
N ILE A 225 -20.67 15.41 -5.58
CA ILE A 225 -21.54 16.05 -6.58
C ILE A 225 -22.87 16.43 -5.95
N THR A 226 -23.47 15.54 -5.16
CA THR A 226 -24.75 15.79 -4.49
C THR A 226 -24.64 16.94 -3.49
N VAL A 227 -23.62 16.93 -2.64
CA VAL A 227 -23.36 17.99 -1.64
C VAL A 227 -23.13 19.33 -2.33
N ARG A 228 -22.36 19.37 -3.42
CA ARG A 228 -22.10 20.60 -4.18
C ARG A 228 -23.36 21.13 -4.85
N SER A 229 -24.16 20.25 -5.46
CA SER A 229 -25.42 20.66 -6.09
C SER A 229 -26.39 21.23 -5.06
N GLN A 230 -26.47 20.63 -3.87
CA GLN A 230 -27.29 21.13 -2.77
C GLN A 230 -26.77 22.49 -2.27
N ALA A 231 -25.47 22.67 -2.10
CA ALA A 231 -24.88 23.94 -1.67
C ALA A 231 -25.13 25.07 -2.69
N LEU A 232 -25.05 24.78 -4.00
CA LEU A 232 -25.38 25.75 -5.05
C LEU A 232 -26.87 26.12 -5.03
N GLU A 233 -27.74 25.16 -4.72
CA GLU A 233 -29.18 25.40 -4.61
C GLU A 233 -29.51 26.22 -3.35
N GLU A 234 -28.91 25.93 -2.20
CA GLU A 234 -29.02 26.73 -0.98
C GLU A 234 -28.53 28.18 -1.21
N LEU A 235 -27.46 28.33 -1.97
CA LEU A 235 -26.97 29.67 -2.38
C LEU A 235 -27.96 30.39 -3.27
N ARG A 236 -28.58 29.69 -4.25
CA ARG A 236 -29.65 30.20 -5.09
C ARG A 236 -30.81 30.76 -4.26
N GLU A 237 -31.29 29.95 -3.30
CA GLU A 237 -32.41 30.34 -2.42
C GLU A 237 -32.01 31.50 -1.51
N GLY A 238 -30.85 31.43 -0.87
CA GLY A 238 -30.38 32.48 0.06
C GLY A 238 -30.18 33.84 -0.62
N LEU A 239 -29.81 33.87 -1.88
CA LEU A 239 -29.61 35.10 -2.66
C LEU A 239 -30.79 35.47 -3.52
N GLY A 240 -31.89 34.68 -3.57
CA GLY A 240 -33.07 34.93 -4.41
C GLY A 240 -32.79 34.87 -5.89
N LEU A 241 -31.86 34.04 -6.35
CA LEU A 241 -31.50 33.90 -7.76
C LEU A 241 -32.54 33.05 -8.50
N GLU A 242 -32.73 33.32 -9.78
CA GLU A 242 -33.67 32.55 -10.64
C GLU A 242 -33.15 31.11 -10.88
N ARG A 243 -31.83 30.92 -10.89
CA ARG A 243 -31.15 29.63 -11.13
C ARG A 243 -29.88 29.51 -10.29
N ALA A 244 -29.45 28.28 -10.05
CA ALA A 244 -28.22 28.00 -9.32
C ALA A 244 -27.00 28.65 -10.02
N PRO A 245 -26.10 29.32 -9.28
CA PRO A 245 -24.92 29.97 -9.82
C PRO A 245 -23.84 28.96 -10.14
N LEU A 246 -23.81 28.46 -11.38
CA LEU A 246 -22.80 27.46 -11.80
C LEU A 246 -21.39 28.07 -11.93
N ARG A 247 -21.32 29.40 -12.16
CA ARG A 247 -20.06 30.14 -12.17
C ARG A 247 -20.13 31.31 -11.18
N ILE A 248 -19.14 31.36 -10.29
CA ILE A 248 -19.02 32.39 -9.25
C ILE A 248 -17.65 33.01 -9.40
N GLU A 249 -17.60 34.33 -9.54
CA GLU A 249 -16.36 35.10 -9.56
C GLU A 249 -16.30 35.98 -8.32
N CYS A 250 -15.20 35.93 -7.60
CA CYS A 250 -14.98 36.80 -6.45
C CYS A 250 -13.76 37.66 -6.69
N TYR A 251 -13.94 38.97 -6.51
CA TYR A 251 -12.92 39.98 -6.72
C TYR A 251 -12.52 40.57 -5.37
N ASP A 252 -11.24 40.65 -5.14
CA ASP A 252 -10.66 41.39 -4.01
C ASP A 252 -9.78 42.52 -4.56
N ILE A 253 -10.05 43.74 -4.10
CA ILE A 253 -9.29 44.94 -4.49
C ILE A 253 -8.65 45.52 -3.26
N SER A 254 -7.33 45.45 -3.21
CA SER A 254 -6.51 45.93 -2.12
C SER A 254 -5.70 47.18 -2.55
N HIS A 255 -5.57 48.17 -1.67
CA HIS A 255 -4.78 49.37 -1.92
C HIS A 255 -4.08 49.85 -0.65
N THR A 256 -2.96 50.55 -0.81
CA THR A 256 -2.25 51.20 0.31
C THR A 256 -2.53 52.69 0.24
N GLN A 257 -3.36 53.22 1.17
CA GLN A 257 -3.74 54.67 1.26
C GLN A 257 -4.22 55.26 -0.05
N GLY A 258 -4.99 54.51 -0.85
CA GLY A 258 -5.51 54.98 -2.13
C GLY A 258 -4.53 54.93 -3.31
N GLN A 259 -3.31 54.40 -3.06
CA GLN A 259 -2.31 54.17 -4.12
C GLN A 259 -1.95 52.69 -4.20
N HIS A 260 -1.31 52.31 -5.29
CA HIS A 260 -0.87 50.89 -5.51
C HIS A 260 -2.07 49.89 -5.44
N GLN A 261 -3.09 50.15 -6.21
CA GLN A 261 -4.25 49.23 -6.28
C GLN A 261 -3.84 47.88 -6.92
N VAL A 262 -4.19 46.81 -6.28
CA VAL A 262 -4.00 45.45 -6.77
C VAL A 262 -5.35 44.75 -6.70
N ALA A 263 -5.72 44.08 -7.77
CA ALA A 263 -6.94 43.27 -7.81
C ALA A 263 -6.62 41.80 -8.02
N SER A 264 -7.30 40.92 -7.29
CA SER A 264 -7.29 39.48 -7.51
C SER A 264 -8.70 38.98 -7.83
N MET A 265 -8.77 38.01 -8.70
CA MET A 265 -10.02 37.33 -9.06
C MET A 265 -9.83 35.83 -8.84
N VAL A 266 -10.74 35.24 -8.09
CA VAL A 266 -10.89 33.79 -7.97
C VAL A 266 -12.18 33.34 -8.62
N VAL A 267 -12.17 32.15 -9.21
CA VAL A 267 -13.29 31.61 -9.96
C VAL A 267 -13.66 30.23 -9.41
N PHE A 268 -14.95 30.02 -9.20
CA PHE A 268 -15.55 28.74 -8.95
C PHE A 268 -16.47 28.37 -10.12
N GLU A 269 -16.42 27.13 -10.56
CA GLU A 269 -17.29 26.56 -11.58
C GLU A 269 -17.83 25.22 -11.07
N ASP A 270 -19.14 25.05 -11.14
CA ASP A 270 -19.87 23.88 -10.60
C ASP A 270 -19.51 23.56 -9.12
N GLY A 271 -19.27 24.60 -8.32
CA GLY A 271 -18.90 24.49 -6.91
C GLY A 271 -17.44 24.11 -6.66
N LEU A 272 -16.59 24.06 -7.68
CA LEU A 272 -15.15 23.78 -7.57
C LEU A 272 -14.30 25.01 -7.93
N SER A 273 -13.14 25.15 -7.29
CA SER A 273 -12.20 26.21 -7.61
C SER A 273 -11.55 25.97 -8.97
N LYS A 274 -11.72 26.90 -9.93
CA LYS A 274 -11.14 26.84 -11.27
C LYS A 274 -9.87 27.69 -11.34
N LYS A 275 -8.78 27.16 -10.84
CA LYS A 275 -7.49 27.90 -10.70
C LYS A 275 -6.95 28.44 -12.02
N ALA A 276 -7.23 27.78 -13.15
CA ALA A 276 -6.84 28.24 -14.49
C ALA A 276 -7.41 29.61 -14.85
N ASP A 277 -8.57 29.97 -14.27
CA ASP A 277 -9.28 31.22 -14.53
C ASP A 277 -8.95 32.33 -13.51
N TYR A 278 -8.10 32.05 -12.53
CA TYR A 278 -7.64 33.07 -11.57
C TYR A 278 -6.84 34.18 -12.25
N ARG A 279 -7.06 35.42 -11.85
CA ARG A 279 -6.37 36.59 -12.42
C ARG A 279 -5.83 37.47 -11.31
N HIS A 280 -4.69 38.10 -11.59
CA HIS A 280 -4.13 39.18 -10.83
C HIS A 280 -3.95 40.40 -11.76
N SER A 281 -4.30 41.56 -11.28
CA SER A 281 -4.10 42.84 -11.99
C SER A 281 -3.49 43.85 -11.03
N SER A 282 -2.52 44.60 -11.50
CA SER A 282 -1.84 45.71 -10.78
C SER A 282 -1.97 46.98 -11.60
#